data_7dd2c033cd688be21606d5571e4087dd
#
_entry.id   7dd2c033cd688be21606d5571e4087dd
#
_cell.length_a   1.000
_cell.length_b   1.000
_cell.length_c   1.000
_cell.angle_alpha   90.00
_cell.angle_beta   90.00
_cell.angle_gamma   90.00
#
_symmetry.space_group_name_H-M   'P 1'
#
loop_
_entity.id
_entity.type
_entity.pdbx_description
1 polymer ?
#
loop_
_entity_poly.entity_id
_entity_poly.type
_entity_poly.pdbx_seq_one_letter_code
_entity_poly.pdbx_strand_id
1 'polypeptide(L)'
;PRWPQPILQPNPARSTCSMKFEHCIRCTICVENCPVFRVNPEFPGPKQAGPDAQRFRSERDKAQDGWVLLCSQCKRCEMACPCGVEPAQIILKAQQRYGNEHPQTPAHLLFANNYYLSALGSFTAPLANVVASTQTGKKIFQKMGISTYLPFPKFSFRTMRREKKRLNKGRKKVAFFYGCFINFYRPDIGRKIIRLLASMNVDVVLPPQWCCGLPALGNGNLTLARYFAKKNAESLSNYIDAGYDVIYTCTSCGLCLLHDYPGILEIPQGRKIAENSYDVHEYIIKLINEGYVKPDFREVRRSIAYHIPCHLRALKIGYPAAKLMSLIPGLEYEILDDACCGLSGSYGFKKENALTAIQIGNRAVSLI
;
A
#
# COMPACT_ATOMS: atom_id res chain seq x y z
N PRO A 1 -17.23 5.85 25.22
CA PRO A 1 -15.95 6.30 25.76
C PRO A 1 -15.21 7.12 24.69
N ARG A 2 -14.95 8.40 25.00
CA ARG A 2 -14.18 9.28 24.11
C ARG A 2 -12.72 8.86 24.16
N TRP A 3 -12.19 8.36 23.06
CA TRP A 3 -10.76 8.17 22.89
C TRP A 3 -10.06 9.53 22.76
N PRO A 4 -8.89 9.74 23.40
CA PRO A 4 -8.12 10.96 23.22
C PRO A 4 -7.67 11.06 21.76
N GLN A 5 -8.02 12.17 21.11
CA GLN A 5 -7.59 12.51 19.75
C GLN A 5 -6.06 12.60 19.74
N PRO A 6 -5.34 11.88 18.87
CA PRO A 6 -3.94 12.19 18.65
C PRO A 6 -3.88 13.57 18.02
N ILE A 7 -3.26 14.50 18.74
CA ILE A 7 -2.94 15.84 18.25
C ILE A 7 -2.12 15.66 16.98
N LEU A 8 -2.62 16.18 15.86
CA LEU A 8 -1.88 16.29 14.59
C LEU A 8 -0.64 17.15 14.84
N GLN A 9 0.47 16.54 15.21
CA GLN A 9 1.75 17.23 15.22
C GLN A 9 2.21 17.38 13.77
N PRO A 10 2.65 18.59 13.36
CA PRO A 10 3.25 18.79 12.05
C PRO A 10 4.44 17.84 11.89
N ASN A 11 4.46 17.11 10.79
CA ASN A 11 5.47 16.13 10.44
C ASN A 11 6.86 16.80 10.46
N PRO A 12 7.77 16.49 11.41
CA PRO A 12 9.10 17.10 11.39
C PRO A 12 9.81 16.65 10.12
N ALA A 13 10.38 17.60 9.41
CA ALA A 13 11.17 17.41 8.19
C ALA A 13 12.08 16.18 8.35
N ARG A 14 11.80 15.11 7.59
CA ARG A 14 12.55 13.86 7.67
C ARG A 14 13.91 14.05 7.04
N SER A 15 14.93 14.06 7.90
CA SER A 15 16.34 13.98 7.53
C SER A 15 16.62 12.74 6.69
N THR A 16 17.55 12.86 5.75
CA THR A 16 18.16 11.80 4.95
C THR A 16 18.36 10.52 5.76
N CYS A 17 17.75 9.42 5.29
CA CYS A 17 17.67 8.15 5.98
C CYS A 17 19.02 7.42 6.02
N SER A 18 19.86 7.76 6.99
CA SER A 18 20.81 6.78 7.50
C SER A 18 20.00 5.75 8.28
N MET A 19 20.12 4.45 7.94
CA MET A 19 19.42 3.39 8.67
C MET A 19 19.89 3.39 10.11
N LYS A 20 19.05 3.88 11.01
CA LYS A 20 19.35 4.01 12.45
C LYS A 20 19.26 2.67 13.20
N PHE A 21 19.79 1.57 12.62
CA PHE A 21 19.73 0.25 13.28
C PHE A 21 20.50 0.21 14.59
N GLU A 22 21.52 1.05 14.75
CA GLU A 22 22.30 1.19 16.00
C GLU A 22 21.45 1.73 17.17
N HIS A 23 20.36 2.45 16.90
CA HIS A 23 19.46 2.92 17.95
C HIS A 23 18.60 1.82 18.56
N CYS A 24 18.70 0.57 18.07
CA CYS A 24 17.95 -0.54 18.61
C CYS A 24 18.42 -0.92 20.01
N ILE A 25 17.56 -0.67 21.01
CA ILE A 25 17.80 -1.05 22.43
C ILE A 25 17.42 -2.51 22.74
N ARG A 26 17.07 -3.31 21.73
CA ARG A 26 16.72 -4.74 21.83
C ARG A 26 15.51 -5.07 22.73
N CYS A 27 14.56 -4.14 22.90
CA CYS A 27 13.39 -4.27 23.77
C CYS A 27 12.34 -5.30 23.30
N THR A 28 12.46 -5.87 22.10
CA THR A 28 11.57 -6.88 21.47
C THR A 28 10.12 -6.44 21.16
N ILE A 29 9.69 -5.23 21.49
CA ILE A 29 8.33 -4.73 21.22
C ILE A 29 7.92 -4.93 19.74
N CYS A 30 8.86 -4.75 18.81
CA CYS A 30 8.62 -4.98 17.38
C CYS A 30 8.30 -6.46 17.05
N VAL A 31 8.82 -7.42 17.83
CA VAL A 31 8.57 -8.86 17.66
C VAL A 31 7.15 -9.19 18.10
N GLU A 32 6.72 -8.68 19.26
CA GLU A 32 5.36 -8.84 19.78
C GLU A 32 4.29 -8.30 18.83
N ASN A 33 4.61 -7.23 18.09
CA ASN A 33 3.70 -6.61 17.12
C ASN A 33 3.75 -7.25 15.73
N CYS A 34 4.59 -8.28 15.53
CA CYS A 34 4.76 -8.88 14.21
C CYS A 34 3.73 -9.98 13.93
N PRO A 35 2.81 -9.80 12.97
CA PRO A 35 1.81 -10.82 12.66
C PRO A 35 2.42 -12.08 12.05
N VAL A 36 3.52 -11.97 11.31
CA VAL A 36 4.21 -13.12 10.71
C VAL A 36 4.89 -13.95 11.78
N PHE A 37 5.65 -13.34 12.68
CA PHE A 37 6.34 -14.03 13.76
C PHE A 37 5.39 -14.86 14.65
N ARG A 38 4.18 -14.35 14.87
CA ARG A 38 3.16 -15.03 15.71
C ARG A 38 2.66 -16.36 15.11
N VAL A 39 2.77 -16.58 13.80
CA VAL A 39 2.18 -17.74 13.12
C VAL A 39 3.18 -18.55 12.29
N ASN A 40 4.34 -17.98 11.99
CA ASN A 40 5.37 -18.65 11.19
C ASN A 40 6.68 -18.76 11.98
N PRO A 41 7.04 -19.96 12.49
CA PRO A 41 8.25 -20.18 13.29
C PRO A 41 9.56 -20.02 12.49
N GLU A 42 9.51 -20.09 11.16
CA GLU A 42 10.69 -19.89 10.31
C GLU A 42 11.14 -18.42 10.23
N PHE A 43 10.24 -17.50 10.56
CA PHE A 43 10.57 -16.07 10.58
C PHE A 43 11.13 -15.68 11.95
N PRO A 44 12.42 -15.28 12.04
CA PRO A 44 13.06 -14.98 13.33
C PRO A 44 12.58 -13.68 13.96
N GLY A 45 11.62 -13.01 13.34
CA GLY A 45 11.06 -11.73 13.80
C GLY A 45 11.82 -10.50 13.32
N PRO A 46 11.17 -9.33 13.39
CA PRO A 46 11.70 -8.10 12.80
C PRO A 46 12.96 -7.57 13.50
N LYS A 47 13.15 -7.87 14.79
CA LYS A 47 14.37 -7.46 15.50
C LYS A 47 15.58 -8.21 14.96
N GLN A 48 15.50 -9.53 14.87
CA GLN A 48 16.59 -10.38 14.41
C GLN A 48 16.82 -10.22 12.91
N ALA A 49 15.77 -10.28 12.08
CA ALA A 49 15.89 -10.13 10.63
C ALA A 49 16.26 -8.68 10.20
N GLY A 50 15.98 -7.69 11.02
CA GLY A 50 16.28 -6.27 10.79
C GLY A 50 17.60 -5.82 11.45
N PRO A 51 17.52 -5.06 12.56
CA PRO A 51 18.68 -4.40 13.15
C PRO A 51 19.78 -5.35 13.64
N ASP A 52 19.44 -6.52 14.20
CA ASP A 52 20.46 -7.45 14.69
C ASP A 52 21.24 -8.07 13.52
N ALA A 53 20.57 -8.58 12.49
CA ALA A 53 21.24 -9.13 11.31
C ALA A 53 22.01 -8.06 10.53
N GLN A 54 21.53 -6.82 10.52
CA GLN A 54 22.21 -5.73 9.80
C GLN A 54 23.64 -5.46 10.31
N ARG A 55 23.91 -5.70 11.60
CA ARG A 55 25.25 -5.56 12.19
C ARG A 55 26.27 -6.55 11.62
N PHE A 56 25.77 -7.70 11.08
CA PHE A 56 26.62 -8.78 10.56
C PHE A 56 26.56 -8.90 9.03
N ARG A 57 25.69 -8.15 8.36
CA ARG A 57 25.63 -8.14 6.89
C ARG A 57 26.86 -7.41 6.33
N SER A 58 27.74 -8.16 5.68
CA SER A 58 28.86 -7.64 4.92
C SER A 58 28.46 -7.41 3.46
N GLU A 59 28.89 -6.30 2.87
CA GLU A 59 28.65 -6.04 1.44
C GLU A 59 29.52 -6.93 0.54
N ARG A 60 30.56 -7.56 1.09
CA ARG A 60 31.50 -8.43 0.37
C ARG A 60 30.96 -9.86 0.24
N ASP A 61 30.13 -10.31 1.18
CA ASP A 61 29.64 -11.67 1.23
C ASP A 61 28.28 -11.78 0.57
N LYS A 62 28.01 -12.92 -0.08
CA LYS A 62 26.67 -13.21 -0.63
C LYS A 62 25.64 -13.25 0.49
N ALA A 63 24.46 -12.67 0.25
CA ALA A 63 23.37 -12.70 1.21
C ALA A 63 22.94 -14.14 1.55
N GLN A 64 22.96 -14.50 2.84
CA GLN A 64 22.65 -15.85 3.32
C GLN A 64 21.27 -15.94 3.98
N ASP A 65 20.70 -14.81 4.36
CA ASP A 65 19.54 -14.72 5.23
C ASP A 65 18.20 -14.74 4.45
N GLY A 66 17.87 -15.89 3.82
CA GLY A 66 16.65 -16.07 3.03
C GLY A 66 15.34 -15.84 3.80
N TRP A 67 15.34 -15.94 5.13
CA TRP A 67 14.17 -15.65 5.97
C TRP A 67 13.66 -14.21 5.85
N VAL A 68 14.45 -13.26 5.31
CA VAL A 68 13.99 -11.89 5.05
C VAL A 68 12.79 -11.87 4.09
N LEU A 69 12.67 -12.86 3.19
CA LEU A 69 11.58 -13.00 2.24
C LEU A 69 10.23 -13.29 2.93
N LEU A 70 10.25 -13.79 4.18
CA LEU A 70 9.05 -14.08 4.96
C LEU A 70 8.40 -12.80 5.53
N CYS A 71 9.11 -11.67 5.54
CA CYS A 71 8.55 -10.40 6.02
C CYS A 71 7.48 -9.87 5.05
N SER A 72 6.28 -9.65 5.56
CA SER A 72 5.15 -9.13 4.79
C SER A 72 5.22 -7.61 4.53
N GLN A 73 6.22 -6.91 5.02
CA GLN A 73 6.39 -5.43 4.87
C GLN A 73 5.21 -4.59 5.41
N CYS A 74 4.47 -5.11 6.39
CA CYS A 74 3.30 -4.42 6.98
C CYS A 74 3.65 -3.19 7.84
N LYS A 75 4.92 -2.99 8.18
CA LYS A 75 5.48 -1.86 8.96
C LYS A 75 4.97 -1.72 10.40
N ARG A 76 4.25 -2.71 10.95
CA ARG A 76 3.78 -2.67 12.36
C ARG A 76 4.95 -2.56 13.35
N CYS A 77 6.06 -3.20 13.07
CA CYS A 77 7.29 -3.14 13.87
C CYS A 77 7.91 -1.74 13.94
N GLU A 78 7.80 -0.94 12.87
CA GLU A 78 8.29 0.44 12.81
C GLU A 78 7.40 1.37 13.65
N MET A 79 6.08 1.16 13.58
CA MET A 79 5.11 1.95 14.36
C MET A 79 5.24 1.70 15.87
N ALA A 80 5.56 0.46 16.24
CA ALA A 80 5.72 0.06 17.64
C ALA A 80 7.10 0.39 18.24
N CYS A 81 8.07 0.82 17.42
CA CYS A 81 9.44 1.04 17.87
C CYS A 81 9.57 2.35 18.66
N PRO A 82 9.89 2.33 19.98
CA PRO A 82 10.04 3.53 20.78
C PRO A 82 11.28 4.37 20.38
N CYS A 83 12.29 3.73 19.76
CA CYS A 83 13.53 4.38 19.36
C CYS A 83 13.53 4.83 17.89
N GLY A 84 12.40 4.73 17.18
CA GLY A 84 12.29 5.15 15.79
C GLY A 84 13.15 4.34 14.80
N VAL A 85 13.56 3.12 15.18
CA VAL A 85 14.19 2.19 14.23
C VAL A 85 13.15 1.74 13.22
N GLU A 86 13.57 1.53 11.98
CA GLU A 86 12.73 1.09 10.87
C GLU A 86 13.07 -0.36 10.45
N PRO A 87 12.70 -1.41 11.26
CA PRO A 87 13.11 -2.79 10.99
C PRO A 87 12.59 -3.30 9.65
N ALA A 88 11.37 -2.96 9.24
CA ALA A 88 10.83 -3.41 7.96
C ALA A 88 11.59 -2.79 6.78
N GLN A 89 12.07 -1.55 6.88
CA GLN A 89 12.88 -0.93 5.84
C GLN A 89 14.27 -1.57 5.75
N ILE A 90 14.87 -1.91 6.89
CA ILE A 90 16.15 -2.65 6.93
C ILE A 90 15.97 -4.02 6.25
N ILE A 91 14.91 -4.73 6.61
CA ILE A 91 14.57 -6.02 6.00
C ILE A 91 14.30 -5.87 4.50
N LEU A 92 13.59 -4.81 4.09
CA LEU A 92 13.31 -4.56 2.67
C LEU A 92 14.60 -4.39 1.84
N LYS A 93 15.60 -3.66 2.36
CA LYS A 93 16.91 -3.56 1.70
C LYS A 93 17.62 -4.91 1.62
N ALA A 94 17.53 -5.72 2.67
CA ALA A 94 18.06 -7.08 2.66
C ALA A 94 17.33 -8.00 1.66
N GLN A 95 15.99 -7.88 1.55
CA GLN A 95 15.20 -8.59 0.52
C GLN A 95 15.64 -8.21 -0.89
N GLN A 96 15.90 -6.92 -1.16
CA GLN A 96 16.38 -6.46 -2.46
C GLN A 96 17.74 -7.10 -2.79
N ARG A 97 18.66 -7.07 -1.84
CA ARG A 97 19.99 -7.67 -2.01
C ARG A 97 19.88 -9.18 -2.24
N TYR A 98 19.13 -9.88 -1.39
CA TYR A 98 18.93 -11.34 -1.53
C TYR A 98 18.32 -11.70 -2.89
N GLY A 99 17.30 -10.95 -3.33
CA GLY A 99 16.64 -11.18 -4.63
C GLY A 99 17.55 -10.93 -5.83
N ASN A 100 18.53 -10.02 -5.71
CA ASN A 100 19.52 -9.78 -6.78
C ASN A 100 20.59 -10.86 -6.87
N GLU A 101 20.92 -11.49 -5.73
CA GLU A 101 22.01 -12.46 -5.62
C GLU A 101 21.55 -13.92 -5.74
N HIS A 102 20.22 -14.17 -5.71
CA HIS A 102 19.62 -15.51 -5.77
C HIS A 102 18.56 -15.62 -6.88
N PRO A 103 18.35 -16.81 -7.44
CA PRO A 103 17.30 -17.06 -8.42
C PRO A 103 15.92 -16.73 -7.84
N GLN A 104 15.15 -15.93 -8.55
CA GLN A 104 13.79 -15.58 -8.16
C GLN A 104 12.79 -16.60 -8.74
N THR A 105 11.74 -16.92 -7.98
CA THR A 105 10.66 -17.77 -8.49
C THR A 105 9.86 -17.04 -9.57
N PRO A 106 9.18 -17.76 -10.49
CA PRO A 106 8.30 -17.11 -11.47
C PRO A 106 7.23 -16.21 -10.84
N ALA A 107 6.73 -16.57 -9.66
CA ALA A 107 5.78 -15.74 -8.91
C ALA A 107 6.35 -14.36 -8.55
N HIS A 108 7.60 -14.30 -8.07
CA HIS A 108 8.25 -13.03 -7.76
C HIS A 108 8.38 -12.13 -9.00
N LEU A 109 8.82 -12.70 -10.13
CA LEU A 109 8.95 -11.98 -11.39
C LEU A 109 7.60 -11.45 -11.90
N LEU A 110 6.56 -12.29 -11.83
CA LEU A 110 5.20 -11.90 -12.24
C LEU A 110 4.64 -10.76 -11.36
N PHE A 111 4.77 -10.89 -10.03
CA PHE A 111 4.26 -9.86 -9.13
C PHE A 111 5.09 -8.58 -9.17
N ALA A 112 6.40 -8.65 -9.41
CA ALA A 112 7.21 -7.46 -9.68
C ALA A 112 6.68 -6.71 -10.91
N ASN A 113 6.31 -7.45 -11.96
CA ASN A 113 5.78 -6.93 -13.22
C ASN A 113 4.25 -6.81 -13.24
N ASN A 114 3.60 -6.74 -12.05
CA ASN A 114 2.14 -6.72 -11.92
C ASN A 114 1.44 -5.67 -12.81
N TYR A 115 2.06 -4.53 -13.06
CA TYR A 115 1.50 -3.49 -13.93
C TYR A 115 1.27 -4.00 -15.35
N TYR A 116 2.28 -4.61 -15.96
CA TYR A 116 2.21 -5.14 -17.32
C TYR A 116 1.30 -6.36 -17.40
N LEU A 117 1.40 -7.24 -16.40
CA LEU A 117 0.53 -8.41 -16.29
C LEU A 117 -0.94 -8.00 -16.17
N SER A 118 -1.24 -7.00 -15.34
CA SER A 118 -2.62 -6.49 -15.16
C SER A 118 -3.12 -5.76 -16.41
N ALA A 119 -2.25 -5.07 -17.14
CA ALA A 119 -2.62 -4.43 -18.40
C ALA A 119 -3.00 -5.47 -19.46
N LEU A 120 -2.20 -6.53 -19.60
CA LEU A 120 -2.49 -7.64 -20.50
C LEU A 120 -3.75 -8.39 -20.06
N GLY A 121 -3.87 -8.72 -18.77
CA GLY A 121 -5.04 -9.39 -18.21
C GLY A 121 -6.33 -8.57 -18.39
N SER A 122 -6.26 -7.24 -18.30
CA SER A 122 -7.41 -6.37 -18.56
C SER A 122 -7.76 -6.27 -20.05
N PHE A 123 -6.78 -6.29 -20.92
CA PHE A 123 -7.03 -6.32 -22.38
C PHE A 123 -7.74 -7.60 -22.80
N THR A 124 -7.39 -8.73 -22.20
CA THR A 124 -7.98 -10.05 -22.46
C THR A 124 -8.98 -10.47 -21.37
N ALA A 125 -9.55 -9.52 -20.63
CA ALA A 125 -10.28 -9.79 -19.38
C ALA A 125 -11.36 -10.90 -19.43
N PRO A 126 -12.22 -10.99 -20.46
CA PRO A 126 -13.20 -12.08 -20.54
C PRO A 126 -12.53 -13.46 -20.50
N LEU A 127 -11.51 -13.65 -21.36
CA LEU A 127 -10.79 -14.92 -21.47
C LEU A 127 -9.89 -15.16 -20.25
N ALA A 128 -9.12 -14.16 -19.82
CA ALA A 128 -8.21 -14.27 -18.68
C ALA A 128 -8.95 -14.65 -17.38
N ASN A 129 -10.12 -14.05 -17.13
CA ASN A 129 -10.94 -14.36 -15.97
C ASN A 129 -11.51 -15.78 -16.00
N VAL A 130 -11.92 -16.27 -17.19
CA VAL A 130 -12.39 -17.65 -17.36
C VAL A 130 -11.24 -18.62 -17.09
N VAL A 131 -10.10 -18.43 -17.77
CA VAL A 131 -8.91 -19.30 -17.57
C VAL A 131 -8.48 -19.33 -16.11
N ALA A 132 -8.41 -18.18 -15.43
CA ALA A 132 -8.03 -18.11 -14.02
C ALA A 132 -9.01 -18.86 -13.09
N SER A 133 -10.27 -19.04 -13.48
CA SER A 133 -11.28 -19.78 -12.71
C SER A 133 -11.24 -21.28 -12.92
N THR A 134 -10.65 -21.76 -14.03
CA THR A 134 -10.58 -23.19 -14.36
C THR A 134 -9.58 -23.97 -13.51
N GLN A 135 -9.77 -25.28 -13.36
CA GLN A 135 -8.83 -26.15 -12.66
C GLN A 135 -7.46 -26.19 -13.36
N THR A 136 -7.44 -26.16 -14.69
CA THR A 136 -6.20 -26.10 -15.47
C THR A 136 -5.44 -24.80 -15.22
N GLY A 137 -6.13 -23.64 -15.21
CA GLY A 137 -5.53 -22.36 -14.87
C GLY A 137 -4.96 -22.34 -13.46
N LYS A 138 -5.69 -22.88 -12.47
CA LYS A 138 -5.19 -23.04 -11.09
C LYS A 138 -3.94 -23.88 -11.01
N LYS A 139 -3.88 -25.03 -11.72
CA LYS A 139 -2.67 -25.87 -11.77
C LYS A 139 -1.47 -25.13 -12.38
N ILE A 140 -1.69 -24.32 -13.43
CA ILE A 140 -0.64 -23.48 -14.02
C ILE A 140 -0.13 -22.48 -12.99
N PHE A 141 -1.03 -21.74 -12.30
CA PHE A 141 -0.63 -20.80 -11.23
C PHE A 141 0.18 -21.47 -10.13
N GLN A 142 -0.22 -22.65 -9.67
CA GLN A 142 0.52 -23.40 -8.65
C GLN A 142 1.93 -23.79 -9.11
N LYS A 143 2.10 -24.20 -10.38
CA LYS A 143 3.43 -24.48 -10.95
C LYS A 143 4.31 -23.23 -11.04
N MET A 144 3.70 -22.04 -11.20
CA MET A 144 4.41 -20.76 -11.21
C MET A 144 4.72 -20.22 -9.80
N GLY A 145 4.36 -20.94 -8.74
CA GLY A 145 4.55 -20.51 -7.35
C GLY A 145 3.45 -19.54 -6.85
N ILE A 146 2.31 -19.47 -7.55
CA ILE A 146 1.15 -18.66 -7.14
C ILE A 146 0.17 -19.55 -6.38
N SER A 147 -0.25 -19.08 -5.20
CA SER A 147 -1.26 -19.75 -4.40
C SER A 147 -2.64 -19.65 -5.03
N THR A 148 -3.43 -20.71 -4.91
CA THR A 148 -4.84 -20.75 -5.32
C THR A 148 -5.80 -20.87 -4.14
N TYR A 149 -5.32 -20.73 -2.91
CA TYR A 149 -6.16 -20.71 -1.70
C TYR A 149 -7.06 -19.47 -1.64
N LEU A 150 -6.57 -18.35 -2.12
CA LEU A 150 -7.33 -17.10 -2.17
C LEU A 150 -7.79 -16.83 -3.61
N PRO A 151 -9.02 -16.32 -3.79
CA PRO A 151 -9.51 -15.98 -5.12
C PRO A 151 -8.70 -14.82 -5.71
N PHE A 152 -8.23 -14.99 -6.93
CA PHE A 152 -7.54 -13.92 -7.65
C PHE A 152 -8.55 -12.83 -8.06
N PRO A 153 -8.21 -11.54 -7.92
CA PRO A 153 -9.10 -10.46 -8.34
C PRO A 153 -9.38 -10.53 -9.85
N LYS A 154 -10.64 -10.33 -10.24
CA LYS A 154 -11.03 -10.35 -11.65
C LYS A 154 -10.55 -9.09 -12.37
N PHE A 155 -9.95 -9.27 -13.54
CA PHE A 155 -9.56 -8.17 -14.41
C PHE A 155 -10.79 -7.45 -14.97
N SER A 156 -10.72 -6.14 -15.06
CA SER A 156 -11.74 -5.31 -15.69
C SER A 156 -11.30 -4.90 -17.11
N PHE A 157 -12.17 -5.13 -18.10
CA PHE A 157 -11.94 -4.66 -19.45
C PHE A 157 -12.03 -3.12 -19.56
N ARG A 158 -12.94 -2.50 -18.77
CA ARG A 158 -13.13 -1.04 -18.74
C ARG A 158 -12.24 -0.40 -17.69
N THR A 159 -10.96 -0.22 -17.99
CA THR A 159 -9.97 0.35 -17.06
C THR A 159 -10.13 1.85 -16.86
N MET A 160 -9.63 2.40 -15.75
CA MET A 160 -9.59 3.84 -15.48
C MET A 160 -8.76 4.61 -16.51
N ARG A 161 -7.73 3.99 -17.07
CA ARG A 161 -6.89 4.61 -18.10
C ARG A 161 -7.67 5.00 -19.37
N ARG A 162 -8.84 4.41 -19.60
CA ARG A 162 -9.73 4.70 -20.74
C ARG A 162 -10.71 5.84 -20.45
N GLU A 163 -10.79 6.32 -19.23
CA GLU A 163 -11.64 7.44 -18.86
C GLU A 163 -11.09 8.77 -19.42
N LYS A 164 -11.96 9.77 -19.51
CA LYS A 164 -11.56 11.12 -19.95
C LYS A 164 -10.51 11.69 -18.99
N LYS A 165 -9.46 12.31 -19.53
CA LYS A 165 -8.34 12.84 -18.73
C LYS A 165 -8.74 13.95 -17.78
N ARG A 166 -9.76 14.74 -18.12
CA ARG A 166 -10.33 15.82 -17.28
C ARG A 166 -11.84 15.66 -17.22
N LEU A 167 -12.41 15.65 -16.04
CA LEU A 167 -13.77 15.23 -15.80
C LEU A 167 -14.69 16.33 -15.28
N ASN A 168 -14.12 17.42 -14.76
CA ASN A 168 -14.87 18.49 -14.17
C ASN A 168 -14.09 19.82 -14.24
N LYS A 169 -14.79 20.95 -14.04
CA LYS A 169 -14.20 22.28 -13.84
C LYS A 169 -14.64 22.77 -12.46
N GLY A 170 -13.77 22.64 -11.45
CA GLY A 170 -14.00 23.08 -10.09
C GLY A 170 -12.98 24.13 -9.65
N ARG A 171 -13.23 24.75 -8.48
CA ARG A 171 -12.29 25.72 -7.87
C ARG A 171 -11.08 25.06 -7.24
N LYS A 172 -11.26 23.90 -6.60
CA LYS A 172 -10.16 23.06 -6.07
C LYS A 172 -9.76 22.08 -7.16
N LYS A 173 -8.46 21.79 -7.28
CA LYS A 173 -7.89 21.00 -8.35
C LYS A 173 -7.15 19.80 -7.80
N VAL A 174 -7.45 18.60 -8.28
CA VAL A 174 -6.76 17.38 -7.87
C VAL A 174 -6.32 16.51 -9.05
N ALA A 175 -5.13 15.97 -8.95
CA ALA A 175 -4.59 14.94 -9.81
C ALA A 175 -4.80 13.58 -9.14
N PHE A 176 -5.66 12.73 -9.69
CA PHE A 176 -6.03 11.47 -9.06
C PHE A 176 -5.05 10.35 -9.43
N PHE A 177 -4.23 9.96 -8.49
CA PHE A 177 -3.38 8.77 -8.57
C PHE A 177 -4.20 7.52 -8.19
N TYR A 178 -4.85 6.89 -9.17
CA TYR A 178 -5.75 5.75 -8.94
C TYR A 178 -5.00 4.41 -8.73
N GLY A 179 -3.72 4.29 -9.17
CA GLY A 179 -2.92 3.09 -9.00
C GLY A 179 -3.41 1.86 -9.77
N CYS A 180 -2.67 0.72 -9.64
CA CYS A 180 -2.94 -0.48 -10.43
C CYS A 180 -4.26 -1.16 -10.06
N PHE A 181 -4.60 -1.26 -8.75
CA PHE A 181 -5.77 -1.99 -8.30
C PHE A 181 -7.07 -1.34 -8.78
N ILE A 182 -7.20 -0.03 -8.61
CA ILE A 182 -8.34 0.72 -9.13
C ILE A 182 -8.37 0.66 -10.66
N ASN A 183 -7.22 0.82 -11.32
CA ASN A 183 -7.17 0.80 -12.79
C ASN A 183 -7.68 -0.50 -13.39
N PHE A 184 -7.14 -1.61 -12.95
CA PHE A 184 -7.27 -2.89 -13.65
C PHE A 184 -8.31 -3.83 -13.05
N TYR A 185 -8.66 -3.68 -11.75
CA TYR A 185 -9.54 -4.60 -11.06
C TYR A 185 -10.83 -3.93 -10.55
N ARG A 186 -10.77 -2.70 -10.05
CA ARG A 186 -11.91 -2.01 -9.44
C ARG A 186 -12.12 -0.58 -9.96
N PRO A 187 -12.22 -0.39 -11.29
CA PRO A 187 -12.45 0.95 -11.86
C PRO A 187 -13.80 1.57 -11.45
N ASP A 188 -14.75 0.76 -11.01
CA ASP A 188 -16.01 1.21 -10.42
C ASP A 188 -15.79 2.10 -9.20
N ILE A 189 -14.83 1.77 -8.33
CA ILE A 189 -14.46 2.59 -7.17
C ILE A 189 -13.90 3.93 -7.62
N GLY A 190 -12.96 3.93 -8.58
CA GLY A 190 -12.39 5.17 -9.11
C GLY A 190 -13.44 6.11 -9.68
N ARG A 191 -14.42 5.57 -10.44
CA ARG A 191 -15.55 6.36 -10.98
C ARG A 191 -16.43 6.95 -9.87
N LYS A 192 -16.68 6.21 -8.79
CA LYS A 192 -17.47 6.71 -7.64
C LYS A 192 -16.74 7.87 -6.95
N ILE A 193 -15.43 7.76 -6.76
CA ILE A 193 -14.61 8.83 -6.18
C ILE A 193 -14.64 10.08 -7.03
N ILE A 194 -14.47 9.94 -8.34
CA ILE A 194 -14.56 11.08 -9.26
C ILE A 194 -15.92 11.76 -9.16
N ARG A 195 -17.03 11.01 -9.15
CA ARG A 195 -18.38 11.58 -9.02
C ARG A 195 -18.55 12.29 -7.69
N LEU A 196 -18.04 11.72 -6.60
CA LEU A 196 -18.10 12.33 -5.27
C LEU A 196 -17.34 13.66 -5.24
N LEU A 197 -16.12 13.70 -5.76
CA LEU A 197 -15.32 14.93 -5.82
C LEU A 197 -15.95 15.97 -6.77
N ALA A 198 -16.53 15.52 -7.87
CA ALA A 198 -17.24 16.40 -8.80
C ALA A 198 -18.48 17.04 -8.14
N SER A 199 -19.24 16.31 -7.32
CA SER A 199 -20.37 16.88 -6.55
C SER A 199 -19.92 17.89 -5.50
N MET A 200 -18.68 17.85 -5.09
CA MET A 200 -18.02 18.81 -4.20
C MET A 200 -17.37 20.00 -4.96
N ASN A 201 -17.63 20.14 -6.25
CA ASN A 201 -17.03 21.18 -7.11
C ASN A 201 -15.49 21.14 -7.16
N VAL A 202 -14.90 19.92 -7.15
CA VAL A 202 -13.46 19.67 -7.28
C VAL A 202 -13.14 19.31 -8.73
N ASP A 203 -12.17 19.98 -9.35
CA ASP A 203 -11.64 19.66 -10.68
C ASP A 203 -10.73 18.44 -10.59
N VAL A 204 -11.13 17.31 -11.20
CA VAL A 204 -10.39 16.05 -11.15
C VAL A 204 -9.73 15.78 -12.49
N VAL A 205 -8.42 15.65 -12.49
CA VAL A 205 -7.65 15.19 -13.65
C VAL A 205 -7.07 13.81 -13.42
N LEU A 206 -6.94 13.04 -14.48
CA LEU A 206 -6.29 11.72 -14.48
C LEU A 206 -4.92 11.85 -15.17
N PRO A 207 -3.83 12.05 -14.43
CA PRO A 207 -2.50 12.17 -15.01
C PRO A 207 -2.08 10.86 -15.68
N PRO A 208 -1.19 10.89 -16.68
CA PRO A 208 -0.48 9.69 -17.11
C PRO A 208 0.22 9.07 -15.90
N GLN A 209 -0.01 7.79 -15.65
CA GLN A 209 0.55 7.13 -14.47
C GLN A 209 0.82 5.64 -14.72
N TRP A 210 1.75 5.14 -13.93
CA TRP A 210 2.19 3.74 -13.91
C TRP A 210 1.94 3.15 -12.52
N CYS A 211 2.44 1.94 -12.29
CA CYS A 211 2.47 1.39 -10.92
C CYS A 211 3.19 2.35 -9.97
N CYS A 212 2.78 2.42 -8.71
CA CYS A 212 3.53 3.19 -7.71
C CYS A 212 4.97 2.67 -7.49
N GLY A 213 5.23 1.39 -7.83
CA GLY A 213 6.52 0.75 -7.64
C GLY A 213 6.55 -0.25 -6.48
N LEU A 214 5.62 -0.15 -5.54
CA LEU A 214 5.64 -1.00 -4.33
C LEU A 214 5.60 -2.52 -4.62
N PRO A 215 4.80 -3.05 -5.59
CA PRO A 215 4.88 -4.47 -5.93
C PRO A 215 6.23 -4.90 -6.47
N ALA A 216 6.88 -4.08 -7.29
CA ALA A 216 8.22 -4.36 -7.78
C ALA A 216 9.24 -4.32 -6.63
N LEU A 217 9.16 -3.31 -5.76
CA LEU A 217 9.99 -3.16 -4.59
C LEU A 217 9.84 -4.35 -3.63
N GLY A 218 8.62 -4.75 -3.29
CA GLY A 218 8.35 -5.90 -2.40
C GLY A 218 8.66 -7.27 -2.99
N ASN A 219 8.97 -7.35 -4.29
CA ASN A 219 9.40 -8.56 -4.99
C ASN A 219 10.87 -8.50 -5.47
N GLY A 220 11.69 -7.66 -4.86
CA GLY A 220 13.14 -7.65 -5.09
C GLY A 220 13.60 -6.91 -6.35
N ASN A 221 12.72 -6.19 -7.05
CA ASN A 221 13.08 -5.47 -8.28
C ASN A 221 13.13 -3.95 -8.07
N LEU A 222 14.22 -3.48 -7.46
CA LEU A 222 14.45 -2.05 -7.19
C LEU A 222 14.54 -1.22 -8.47
N THR A 223 15.17 -1.75 -9.52
CA THR A 223 15.32 -1.07 -10.80
C THR A 223 13.99 -0.74 -11.44
N LEU A 224 13.07 -1.73 -11.48
CA LEU A 224 11.71 -1.54 -12.01
C LEU A 224 10.89 -0.60 -11.12
N ALA A 225 11.04 -0.70 -9.79
CA ALA A 225 10.38 0.21 -8.86
C ALA A 225 10.81 1.66 -9.09
N ARG A 226 12.12 1.93 -9.24
CA ARG A 226 12.67 3.25 -9.57
C ARG A 226 12.21 3.75 -10.94
N TYR A 227 12.14 2.88 -11.94
CA TYR A 227 11.62 3.24 -13.26
C TYR A 227 10.18 3.76 -13.18
N PHE A 228 9.28 3.03 -12.52
CA PHE A 228 7.89 3.47 -12.34
C PHE A 228 7.81 4.76 -11.52
N ALA A 229 8.58 4.85 -10.45
CA ALA A 229 8.58 6.02 -9.58
C ALA A 229 9.04 7.28 -10.32
N LYS A 230 10.10 7.21 -11.13
CA LYS A 230 10.56 8.33 -11.98
C LYS A 230 9.49 8.79 -12.96
N LYS A 231 8.84 7.85 -13.67
CA LYS A 231 7.76 8.17 -14.62
C LYS A 231 6.56 8.84 -13.93
N ASN A 232 6.16 8.35 -12.77
CA ASN A 232 5.09 8.96 -11.99
C ASN A 232 5.52 10.34 -11.46
N ALA A 233 6.76 10.48 -11.01
CA ALA A 233 7.27 11.72 -10.46
C ALA A 233 7.32 12.83 -11.51
N GLU A 234 7.80 12.53 -12.72
CA GLU A 234 7.77 13.44 -13.85
C GLU A 234 6.32 13.91 -14.16
N SER A 235 5.38 12.96 -14.23
CA SER A 235 3.99 13.26 -14.52
C SER A 235 3.34 14.08 -13.41
N LEU A 236 3.42 13.65 -12.15
CA LEU A 236 2.74 14.29 -11.02
C LEU A 236 3.32 15.67 -10.71
N SER A 237 4.64 15.87 -10.84
CA SER A 237 5.27 17.16 -10.59
C SER A 237 4.71 18.27 -11.50
N ASN A 238 4.44 17.95 -12.77
CA ASN A 238 3.85 18.91 -13.70
C ASN A 238 2.46 19.38 -13.26
N TYR A 239 1.65 18.48 -12.68
CA TYR A 239 0.34 18.84 -12.14
C TYR A 239 0.45 19.62 -10.83
N ILE A 240 1.40 19.26 -9.96
CA ILE A 240 1.67 20.01 -8.73
C ILE A 240 2.10 21.45 -9.07
N ASP A 241 2.98 21.64 -10.06
CA ASP A 241 3.40 22.96 -10.54
C ASP A 241 2.25 23.76 -11.14
N ALA A 242 1.23 23.08 -11.69
CA ALA A 242 0.00 23.71 -12.17
C ALA A 242 -1.06 23.93 -11.06
N GLY A 243 -0.69 23.72 -9.78
CA GLY A 243 -1.54 23.98 -8.61
C GLY A 243 -2.55 22.88 -8.31
N TYR A 244 -2.27 21.64 -8.68
CA TYR A 244 -3.08 20.48 -8.32
C TYR A 244 -2.52 19.78 -7.08
N ASP A 245 -3.38 19.49 -6.11
CA ASP A 245 -3.06 18.49 -5.08
C ASP A 245 -3.14 17.08 -5.68
N VAL A 246 -2.30 16.16 -5.23
CA VAL A 246 -2.36 14.73 -5.62
C VAL A 246 -3.23 13.98 -4.62
N ILE A 247 -4.20 13.21 -5.10
CA ILE A 247 -4.98 12.33 -4.22
C ILE A 247 -4.79 10.87 -4.60
N TYR A 248 -4.79 10.01 -3.59
CA TYR A 248 -4.74 8.56 -3.77
C TYR A 248 -5.80 7.87 -2.90
N THR A 249 -6.13 6.61 -3.23
CA THR A 249 -7.11 5.78 -2.50
C THR A 249 -6.51 4.50 -1.96
N CYS A 250 -5.46 4.02 -2.58
CA CYS A 250 -4.75 2.84 -2.15
C CYS A 250 -3.67 3.24 -1.15
N THR A 251 -3.81 2.84 0.11
CA THR A 251 -2.87 3.16 1.19
C THR A 251 -1.45 2.64 0.91
N SER A 252 -1.32 1.55 0.15
CA SER A 252 -0.01 1.06 -0.32
C SER A 252 0.62 2.00 -1.35
N CYS A 253 -0.19 2.57 -2.26
CA CYS A 253 0.29 3.61 -3.17
C CYS A 253 0.67 4.88 -2.40
N GLY A 254 -0.16 5.30 -1.42
CA GLY A 254 0.15 6.43 -0.55
C GLY A 254 1.46 6.24 0.19
N LEU A 255 1.67 5.06 0.82
CA LEU A 255 2.93 4.76 1.49
C LEU A 255 4.13 4.89 0.55
N CYS A 256 4.00 4.38 -0.68
CA CYS A 256 5.07 4.47 -1.68
C CYS A 256 5.35 5.94 -2.08
N LEU A 257 4.30 6.73 -2.37
CA LEU A 257 4.44 8.15 -2.75
C LEU A 257 5.04 9.00 -1.63
N LEU A 258 4.59 8.79 -0.37
CA LEU A 258 4.96 9.63 0.76
C LEU A 258 6.29 9.22 1.41
N HIS A 259 6.63 7.93 1.39
CA HIS A 259 7.79 7.40 2.11
C HIS A 259 8.86 6.80 1.20
N ASP A 260 8.45 5.94 0.23
CA ASP A 260 9.45 5.21 -0.54
C ASP A 260 10.05 6.08 -1.66
N TYR A 261 9.30 7.02 -2.24
CA TYR A 261 9.81 7.94 -3.26
C TYR A 261 10.95 8.82 -2.72
N PRO A 262 10.79 9.57 -1.62
CA PRO A 262 11.90 10.33 -1.06
C PRO A 262 12.93 9.47 -0.33
N GLY A 263 12.56 8.27 0.11
CA GLY A 263 13.38 7.36 0.90
C GLY A 263 14.17 6.37 0.06
N ILE A 264 13.73 5.10 0.05
CA ILE A 264 14.48 3.98 -0.56
C ILE A 264 14.65 4.11 -2.09
N LEU A 265 13.69 4.75 -2.78
CA LEU A 265 13.74 4.95 -4.23
C LEU A 265 14.57 6.18 -4.63
N GLU A 266 14.81 7.10 -3.70
CA GLU A 266 15.65 8.29 -3.88
C GLU A 266 15.25 9.11 -5.12
N ILE A 267 13.94 9.34 -5.28
CA ILE A 267 13.39 10.14 -6.37
C ILE A 267 13.61 11.64 -6.08
N PRO A 268 14.24 12.41 -6.95
CA PRO A 268 14.52 13.84 -6.68
C PRO A 268 13.25 14.64 -6.34
N GLN A 269 12.14 14.42 -7.06
CA GLN A 269 10.86 15.07 -6.80
C GLN A 269 10.05 14.40 -5.66
N GLY A 270 10.59 13.36 -5.02
CA GLY A 270 9.88 12.53 -4.04
C GLY A 270 9.32 13.34 -2.88
N ARG A 271 10.09 14.29 -2.33
CA ARG A 271 9.65 15.16 -1.24
C ARG A 271 8.50 16.07 -1.68
N LYS A 272 8.61 16.71 -2.84
CA LYS A 272 7.55 17.55 -3.41
C LYS A 272 6.24 16.78 -3.59
N ILE A 273 6.33 15.54 -4.10
CA ILE A 273 5.16 14.68 -4.27
C ILE A 273 4.57 14.31 -2.91
N ALA A 274 5.40 13.93 -1.93
CA ALA A 274 4.95 13.56 -0.60
C ALA A 274 4.20 14.71 0.13
N GLU A 275 4.68 15.93 0.01
CA GLU A 275 4.09 17.13 0.63
C GLU A 275 2.76 17.55 0.01
N ASN A 276 2.53 17.19 -1.26
CA ASN A 276 1.32 17.56 -2.00
C ASN A 276 0.37 16.38 -2.27
N SER A 277 0.57 15.24 -1.57
CA SER A 277 -0.25 14.03 -1.76
C SER A 277 -1.07 13.70 -0.52
N TYR A 278 -2.36 13.41 -0.72
CA TYR A 278 -3.33 13.16 0.33
C TYR A 278 -4.10 11.84 0.08
N ASP A 279 -4.45 11.11 1.14
CA ASP A 279 -5.51 10.12 1.05
C ASP A 279 -6.83 10.81 0.67
N VAL A 280 -7.66 10.17 -0.13
CA VAL A 280 -8.92 10.79 -0.58
C VAL A 280 -9.84 11.18 0.57
N HIS A 281 -9.90 10.38 1.63
CA HIS A 281 -10.73 10.69 2.80
C HIS A 281 -10.12 11.86 3.61
N GLU A 282 -8.80 11.87 3.75
CA GLU A 282 -8.06 12.98 4.36
C GLU A 282 -8.29 14.27 3.59
N TYR A 283 -8.26 14.22 2.26
CA TYR A 283 -8.53 15.38 1.41
C TYR A 283 -9.95 15.91 1.57
N ILE A 284 -10.95 15.03 1.64
CA ILE A 284 -12.35 15.44 1.89
C ILE A 284 -12.48 16.11 3.27
N ILE A 285 -11.84 15.57 4.30
CA ILE A 285 -11.81 16.19 5.64
C ILE A 285 -11.16 17.57 5.59
N LYS A 286 -10.04 17.71 4.85
CA LYS A 286 -9.40 19.02 4.62
C LYS A 286 -10.39 20.03 4.02
N LEU A 287 -11.14 19.64 2.98
CA LEU A 287 -12.15 20.50 2.36
C LEU A 287 -13.29 20.88 3.33
N ILE A 288 -13.72 19.97 4.19
CA ILE A 288 -14.73 20.23 5.23
C ILE A 288 -14.18 21.22 6.27
N ASN A 289 -12.96 21.00 6.75
CA ASN A 289 -12.33 21.88 7.75
C ASN A 289 -12.05 23.30 7.21
N GLU A 290 -11.76 23.44 5.91
CA GLU A 290 -11.62 24.71 5.21
C GLU A 290 -12.98 25.41 4.93
N GLY A 291 -14.09 24.78 5.28
CA GLY A 291 -15.44 25.31 4.97
C GLY A 291 -15.80 25.28 3.49
N TYR A 292 -14.99 24.63 2.66
CA TYR A 292 -15.24 24.50 1.23
C TYR A 292 -16.40 23.56 0.91
N VAL A 293 -16.56 22.51 1.71
CA VAL A 293 -17.65 21.54 1.61
C VAL A 293 -18.38 21.50 2.95
N LYS A 294 -19.71 21.65 2.91
CA LYS A 294 -20.58 21.35 4.05
C LYS A 294 -21.03 19.89 3.92
N PRO A 295 -20.76 19.03 4.91
CA PRO A 295 -21.22 17.65 4.86
C PRO A 295 -22.77 17.63 4.99
N ASP A 296 -23.42 17.11 3.97
CA ASP A 296 -24.87 16.87 3.95
C ASP A 296 -25.07 15.39 3.55
N PHE A 297 -24.95 14.51 4.55
CA PHE A 297 -25.10 13.08 4.34
C PHE A 297 -26.55 12.66 4.61
N ARG A 298 -27.10 11.84 3.70
CA ARG A 298 -28.36 11.16 3.94
C ARG A 298 -28.22 10.13 5.06
N GLU A 299 -29.27 9.88 5.80
CA GLU A 299 -29.31 8.83 6.82
C GLU A 299 -29.04 7.46 6.20
N VAL A 300 -28.16 6.68 6.83
CA VAL A 300 -27.81 5.31 6.43
C VAL A 300 -27.87 4.42 7.68
N ARG A 301 -28.98 3.69 7.86
CA ARG A 301 -29.15 2.75 8.98
C ARG A 301 -28.47 1.41 8.66
N ARG A 302 -27.18 1.32 8.96
CA ARG A 302 -26.36 0.11 8.80
C ARG A 302 -25.29 0.04 9.86
N SER A 303 -24.92 -1.20 10.23
CA SER A 303 -23.70 -1.49 11.00
C SER A 303 -22.64 -2.04 10.08
N ILE A 304 -21.41 -1.56 10.24
CA ILE A 304 -20.25 -1.97 9.44
C ILE A 304 -19.03 -2.23 10.32
N ALA A 305 -18.23 -3.24 9.98
CA ALA A 305 -16.91 -3.47 10.54
C ALA A 305 -15.85 -2.82 9.64
N TYR A 306 -15.04 -1.93 10.20
CA TYR A 306 -14.00 -1.22 9.48
C TYR A 306 -12.61 -1.75 9.83
N HIS A 307 -12.02 -2.53 8.93
CA HIS A 307 -10.64 -2.98 9.06
C HIS A 307 -9.66 -1.88 8.66
N ILE A 308 -8.72 -1.55 9.55
CA ILE A 308 -7.68 -0.55 9.29
C ILE A 308 -6.51 -1.20 8.53
N PRO A 309 -6.22 -0.79 7.29
CA PRO A 309 -5.08 -1.29 6.54
C PRO A 309 -3.75 -0.97 7.23
N CYS A 310 -2.81 -1.93 7.27
CA CYS A 310 -1.51 -1.73 7.90
C CYS A 310 -0.74 -0.52 7.32
N HIS A 311 -0.80 -0.31 6.01
CA HIS A 311 -0.16 0.83 5.36
C HIS A 311 -0.84 2.16 5.70
N LEU A 312 -2.15 2.19 5.98
CA LEU A 312 -2.81 3.39 6.50
C LEU A 312 -2.24 3.78 7.87
N ARG A 313 -2.05 2.81 8.75
CA ARG A 313 -1.40 3.06 10.05
C ARG A 313 0.02 3.59 9.88
N ALA A 314 0.79 3.00 8.95
CA ALA A 314 2.16 3.41 8.67
C ALA A 314 2.25 4.84 8.12
N LEU A 315 1.21 5.34 7.45
CA LEU A 315 1.11 6.73 6.98
C LEU A 315 0.98 7.74 8.13
N LYS A 316 0.52 7.30 9.31
CA LYS A 316 0.34 8.16 10.51
C LYS A 316 -0.59 9.37 10.29
N ILE A 317 -1.56 9.24 9.39
CA ILE A 317 -2.59 10.25 9.10
C ILE A 317 -3.89 10.05 9.91
N GLY A 318 -3.87 9.14 10.88
CA GLY A 318 -5.07 8.74 11.63
C GLY A 318 -5.99 7.86 10.78
N TYR A 319 -7.28 7.92 11.11
CA TYR A 319 -8.32 7.11 10.43
C TYR A 319 -9.35 8.02 9.74
N PRO A 320 -8.98 8.68 8.64
CA PRO A 320 -9.84 9.69 8.00
C PRO A 320 -11.17 9.11 7.51
N ALA A 321 -11.20 7.86 7.05
CA ALA A 321 -12.46 7.21 6.67
C ALA A 321 -13.41 7.06 7.87
N ALA A 322 -12.90 6.67 9.05
CA ALA A 322 -13.71 6.58 10.27
C ALA A 322 -14.29 7.95 10.67
N LYS A 323 -13.50 9.01 10.53
CA LYS A 323 -13.97 10.38 10.77
C LYS A 323 -15.08 10.79 9.80
N LEU A 324 -15.02 10.41 8.53
CA LEU A 324 -16.12 10.66 7.59
C LEU A 324 -17.35 9.82 7.90
N MET A 325 -17.18 8.56 8.28
CA MET A 325 -18.27 7.67 8.66
C MET A 325 -19.05 8.21 9.87
N SER A 326 -18.37 8.81 10.86
CA SER A 326 -19.03 9.42 12.03
C SER A 326 -19.92 10.62 11.70
N LEU A 327 -19.80 11.20 10.50
CA LEU A 327 -20.65 12.30 10.03
C LEU A 327 -21.92 11.80 9.34
N ILE A 328 -22.06 10.50 9.09
CA ILE A 328 -23.22 9.90 8.40
C ILE A 328 -24.31 9.55 9.43
N PRO A 329 -25.48 10.20 9.40
CA PRO A 329 -26.56 9.88 10.35
C PRO A 329 -26.99 8.41 10.24
N GLY A 330 -27.21 7.75 11.38
CA GLY A 330 -27.69 6.37 11.47
C GLY A 330 -26.68 5.27 11.08
N LEU A 331 -25.43 5.65 10.73
CA LEU A 331 -24.38 4.69 10.45
C LEU A 331 -23.65 4.30 11.73
N GLU A 332 -23.73 3.03 12.10
CA GLU A 332 -22.93 2.44 13.16
C GLU A 332 -21.69 1.77 12.57
N TYR A 333 -20.53 1.95 13.23
CA TYR A 333 -19.32 1.27 12.77
C TYR A 333 -18.42 0.86 13.93
N GLU A 334 -17.78 -0.28 13.76
CA GLU A 334 -16.76 -0.82 14.66
C GLU A 334 -15.40 -0.84 13.95
N ILE A 335 -14.38 -0.36 14.66
CA ILE A 335 -13.00 -0.37 14.13
C ILE A 335 -12.30 -1.65 14.57
N LEU A 336 -11.93 -2.49 13.60
CA LEU A 336 -11.12 -3.69 13.82
C LEU A 336 -9.63 -3.29 13.88
N ASP A 337 -9.20 -2.78 15.03
CA ASP A 337 -7.89 -2.13 15.15
C ASP A 337 -6.72 -3.12 15.24
N ASP A 338 -6.86 -4.24 15.93
CA ASP A 338 -5.76 -5.21 16.13
C ASP A 338 -5.68 -6.29 15.02
N ALA A 339 -6.58 -6.25 14.06
CA ALA A 339 -6.64 -7.23 13.01
C ALA A 339 -5.63 -6.95 11.87
N CYS A 340 -5.07 -8.00 11.31
CA CYS A 340 -4.29 -7.97 10.07
C CYS A 340 -4.94 -8.91 9.05
N CYS A 341 -5.13 -8.45 7.81
CA CYS A 341 -5.71 -9.29 6.76
C CYS A 341 -4.75 -10.38 6.22
N GLY A 342 -3.48 -10.34 6.60
CA GLY A 342 -2.45 -11.27 6.15
C GLY A 342 -2.01 -11.10 4.69
N LEU A 343 -2.78 -10.41 3.85
CA LEU A 343 -2.62 -10.43 2.40
C LEU A 343 -1.39 -9.64 1.92
N SER A 344 -1.15 -8.46 2.49
CA SER A 344 -0.03 -7.56 2.16
C SER A 344 0.35 -7.53 0.67
N GLY A 345 -0.57 -7.07 -0.17
CA GLY A 345 -0.37 -7.00 -1.63
C GLY A 345 -0.20 -8.39 -2.25
N SER A 346 0.97 -8.66 -2.82
CA SER A 346 1.28 -9.96 -3.44
C SER A 346 1.79 -11.04 -2.48
N TYR A 347 2.05 -10.69 -1.21
CA TYR A 347 2.63 -11.61 -0.21
C TYR A 347 1.77 -12.88 -0.05
N GLY A 348 0.48 -12.73 0.25
CA GLY A 348 -0.44 -13.86 0.46
C GLY A 348 -0.79 -14.66 -0.80
N PHE A 349 -0.45 -14.14 -1.98
CA PHE A 349 -0.63 -14.87 -3.24
C PHE A 349 0.59 -15.71 -3.63
N LYS A 350 1.72 -15.60 -2.93
CA LYS A 350 2.86 -16.49 -3.13
C LYS A 350 2.63 -17.80 -2.39
N LYS A 351 2.97 -18.93 -3.03
CA LYS A 351 2.74 -20.28 -2.48
C LYS A 351 3.40 -20.45 -1.12
N GLU A 352 4.63 -19.96 -0.98
CA GLU A 352 5.44 -20.05 0.24
C GLU A 352 4.86 -19.26 1.42
N ASN A 353 4.08 -18.20 1.16
CA ASN A 353 3.53 -17.31 2.18
C ASN A 353 2.03 -17.50 2.41
N ALA A 354 1.35 -18.28 1.58
CA ALA A 354 -0.11 -18.34 1.54
C ALA A 354 -0.72 -18.86 2.84
N LEU A 355 -0.17 -19.91 3.43
CA LEU A 355 -0.66 -20.47 4.69
C LEU A 355 -0.45 -19.47 5.84
N THR A 356 0.71 -18.85 5.92
CA THR A 356 1.00 -17.76 6.87
C THR A 356 0.00 -16.61 6.73
N ALA A 357 -0.30 -16.19 5.49
CA ALA A 357 -1.26 -15.14 5.22
C ALA A 357 -2.68 -15.49 5.69
N ILE A 358 -3.12 -16.74 5.46
CA ILE A 358 -4.43 -17.23 5.90
C ILE A 358 -4.50 -17.28 7.43
N GLN A 359 -3.48 -17.80 8.10
CA GLN A 359 -3.45 -17.88 9.56
C GLN A 359 -3.51 -16.48 10.19
N ILE A 360 -2.79 -15.50 9.63
CA ILE A 360 -2.87 -14.11 10.07
C ILE A 360 -4.28 -13.56 9.83
N GLY A 361 -4.87 -13.81 8.65
CA GLY A 361 -6.17 -13.28 8.26
C GLY A 361 -7.34 -13.87 9.05
N ASN A 362 -7.25 -15.14 9.48
CA ASN A 362 -8.29 -15.81 10.27
C ASN A 362 -8.61 -15.04 11.56
N ARG A 363 -7.61 -14.43 12.19
CA ARG A 363 -7.86 -13.58 13.36
C ARG A 363 -8.71 -12.36 13.03
N ALA A 364 -8.55 -11.77 11.86
CA ALA A 364 -9.38 -10.64 11.43
C ALA A 364 -10.82 -11.09 11.17
N VAL A 365 -11.00 -12.29 10.59
CA VAL A 365 -12.33 -12.86 10.31
C VAL A 365 -13.07 -13.22 11.59
N SER A 366 -12.37 -13.72 12.63
CA SER A 366 -13.00 -14.07 13.90
C SER A 366 -13.50 -12.88 14.72
N LEU A 367 -13.16 -11.64 14.34
CA LEU A 367 -13.63 -10.41 14.97
C LEU A 367 -14.90 -9.84 14.31
N ILE A 368 -15.34 -10.40 13.19
CA ILE A 368 -16.56 -10.02 12.44
C ILE A 368 -17.70 -10.99 12.76
#